data_2cc9a2dd6671be5641266b5f36ac6791
#
_entry.id   2cc9a2dd6671be5641266b5f36ac6791
#
_cell.length_a   1.000
_cell.length_b   1.000
_cell.length_c   1.000
_cell.angle_alpha   90.00
_cell.angle_beta   90.00
_cell.angle_gamma   90.00
#
_symmetry.space_group_name_H-M   'P 1'
#
loop_
_entity.id
_entity.type
_entity.pdbx_description
1 polymer ?
#
loop_
_entity_poly.entity_id
_entity_poly.type
_entity_poly.pdbx_seq_one_letter_code
_entity_poly.pdbx_strand_id
1 'polypeptide(L)'
;MQVYAAAVYSNNYMRGQNRYVKLTDREREILDNLNATGPVLESWHYVGKQQYVDAMRAENARIFLDSGAFSAYTLGVKLSVREYVGYIKRNADILRNEDGVVMASVLDGIGDPLQTWRNQLEMEELGFRPLPCFHAGEDERYLEHYVRNYEYITLGGMVGTSTKQLTIWLDRMWNRYLVDGSGNPKIKVHGFGITAIPIMERYPWFSVDSSSWIQTAAFGGIMTPQWGPISVSEKSPSRHDAGQHACNLTPIEQQQIFDMLDSVGFSYERLSTVYESRAAFNIWCYGVLNTMMQQRKKKEYNHMVQELF
;
A
#
# COMPACT_ATOMS: atom_id res chain seq x y z
N MET A 1 -9.06 4.61 -8.96
CA MET A 1 -8.47 3.88 -7.80
C MET A 1 -7.17 4.56 -7.42
N GLN A 2 -6.90 4.72 -6.12
CA GLN A 2 -5.64 5.24 -5.60
C GLN A 2 -4.73 4.09 -5.16
N VAL A 3 -3.42 4.20 -5.42
CA VAL A 3 -2.42 3.19 -4.99
C VAL A 3 -1.48 3.87 -4.01
N TYR A 4 -1.55 3.47 -2.74
CA TYR A 4 -0.73 4.01 -1.67
C TYR A 4 0.61 3.31 -1.59
N ALA A 5 1.70 4.07 -1.52
CA ALA A 5 3.00 3.55 -1.12
C ALA A 5 3.05 3.48 0.40
N ALA A 6 3.10 2.26 0.96
CA ALA A 6 3.16 2.09 2.40
C ALA A 6 4.60 2.21 2.92
N ALA A 7 4.74 2.76 4.14
CA ALA A 7 5.99 2.83 4.90
C ALA A 7 7.10 3.73 4.29
N VAL A 8 6.73 4.84 3.66
CA VAL A 8 7.69 5.78 3.06
C VAL A 8 8.47 6.54 4.13
N TYR A 9 7.78 7.09 5.13
CA TYR A 9 8.40 7.84 6.22
C TYR A 9 9.06 6.93 7.24
N SER A 10 8.44 5.85 7.61
CA SER A 10 8.94 4.90 8.61
C SER A 10 10.23 4.20 8.18
N ASN A 11 10.44 3.99 6.89
CA ASN A 11 11.66 3.35 6.39
C ASN A 11 12.84 4.31 6.19
N ASN A 12 12.67 5.60 6.38
CA ASN A 12 13.76 6.58 6.28
C ASN A 12 14.51 6.64 4.92
N TYR A 13 13.96 6.11 3.83
CA TYR A 13 14.70 6.08 2.57
C TYR A 13 14.64 7.36 1.79
N MET A 14 13.50 8.03 1.88
CA MET A 14 13.24 9.15 1.00
C MET A 14 13.15 10.46 1.73
N ARG A 15 12.88 10.45 3.04
CA ARG A 15 12.56 11.65 3.79
C ARG A 15 13.03 11.57 5.24
N GLY A 16 13.54 12.69 5.77
CA GLY A 16 14.14 12.79 7.09
C GLY A 16 15.66 12.94 7.03
N GLN A 17 16.29 12.98 8.17
CA GLN A 17 17.72 13.23 8.27
C GLN A 17 18.52 12.18 7.49
N ASN A 18 19.30 12.64 6.51
CA ASN A 18 20.23 11.87 5.68
C ASN A 18 19.63 10.89 4.65
N ARG A 19 18.34 10.92 4.36
CA ARG A 19 17.71 9.99 3.40
C ARG A 19 18.21 10.11 1.99
N TYR A 20 18.49 11.33 1.57
CA TYR A 20 18.92 11.62 0.22
C TYR A 20 20.44 11.57 0.05
N VAL A 21 21.19 11.26 1.11
CA VAL A 21 22.67 11.31 1.05
C VAL A 21 23.25 10.40 -0.04
N LYS A 22 22.61 9.26 -0.28
CA LYS A 22 23.08 8.30 -1.28
C LYS A 22 22.40 8.45 -2.65
N LEU A 23 21.39 9.30 -2.76
CA LEU A 23 20.75 9.60 -4.03
C LEU A 23 21.53 10.69 -4.78
N THR A 24 21.58 10.59 -6.10
CA THR A 24 22.03 11.68 -6.95
C THR A 24 21.01 12.82 -6.95
N ASP A 25 21.44 14.02 -7.36
CA ASP A 25 20.52 15.15 -7.50
C ASP A 25 19.40 14.84 -8.50
N ARG A 26 19.72 14.11 -9.56
CA ARG A 26 18.73 13.66 -10.55
C ARG A 26 17.71 12.68 -9.98
N GLU A 27 18.14 11.69 -9.21
CA GLU A 27 17.25 10.74 -8.54
C GLU A 27 16.31 11.47 -7.56
N ARG A 28 16.82 12.48 -6.84
CA ARG A 28 16.01 13.34 -5.94
C ARG A 28 15.00 14.17 -6.71
N GLU A 29 15.43 14.84 -7.77
CA GLU A 29 14.58 15.66 -8.63
C GLU A 29 13.42 14.84 -9.21
N ILE A 30 13.67 13.61 -9.67
CA ILE A 30 12.63 12.72 -10.19
C ILE A 30 11.59 12.43 -9.12
N LEU A 31 12.03 12.16 -7.89
CA LEU A 31 11.12 11.89 -6.79
C LEU A 31 10.32 13.14 -6.39
N ASP A 32 10.95 14.30 -6.35
CA ASP A 32 10.32 15.56 -6.00
C ASP A 32 9.28 15.99 -7.06
N ASN A 33 9.63 15.87 -8.33
CA ASN A 33 8.75 16.24 -9.45
C ASN A 33 7.52 15.36 -9.59
N LEU A 34 7.59 14.10 -9.19
CA LEU A 34 6.44 13.19 -9.23
C LEU A 34 5.48 13.42 -8.04
N ASN A 35 5.76 14.43 -7.21
CA ASN A 35 5.15 14.44 -5.90
C ASN A 35 5.36 13.04 -5.30
N ALA A 36 6.59 12.60 -5.36
CA ALA A 36 7.09 11.23 -5.54
C ALA A 36 6.53 10.20 -4.59
N THR A 37 5.75 10.64 -3.71
CA THR A 37 5.11 9.78 -2.75
C THR A 37 3.67 9.52 -3.10
N GLY A 38 3.08 10.19 -4.10
CA GLY A 38 1.67 9.96 -4.36
C GLY A 38 0.87 9.83 -3.06
N PRO A 39 -0.18 9.05 -3.02
CA PRO A 39 -0.81 8.68 -1.77
C PRO A 39 0.14 7.82 -0.92
N VAL A 40 0.36 8.21 0.34
CA VAL A 40 1.23 7.50 1.30
C VAL A 40 0.41 6.94 2.43
N LEU A 41 0.70 5.68 2.79
CA LEU A 41 0.14 5.02 3.98
C LEU A 41 1.27 4.81 5.00
N GLU A 42 1.01 5.16 6.25
CA GLU A 42 1.96 4.97 7.36
C GLU A 42 1.31 4.31 8.55
N SER A 43 2.05 3.46 9.22
CA SER A 43 1.59 2.80 10.44
C SER A 43 1.97 3.61 11.67
N TRP A 44 0.98 3.93 12.53
CA TRP A 44 1.20 4.65 13.78
C TRP A 44 2.27 4.03 14.67
N HIS A 45 2.32 2.70 14.72
CA HIS A 45 3.35 1.97 15.47
C HIS A 45 4.77 2.46 15.15
N TYR A 46 5.04 2.84 13.90
CA TYR A 46 6.35 3.32 13.47
C TYR A 46 6.47 4.83 13.50
N VAL A 47 5.45 5.55 13.03
CA VAL A 47 5.52 7.02 12.87
C VAL A 47 4.95 7.80 14.06
N GLY A 48 4.63 7.13 15.15
CA GLY A 48 4.10 7.76 16.38
C GLY A 48 5.06 8.75 17.07
N LYS A 49 6.37 8.72 16.74
CA LYS A 49 7.37 9.63 17.30
C LYS A 49 7.33 10.99 16.64
N GLN A 50 7.54 12.06 17.43
CA GLN A 50 7.45 13.45 16.99
C GLN A 50 8.31 13.77 15.76
N GLN A 51 9.50 13.20 15.66
CA GLN A 51 10.38 13.42 14.50
C GLN A 51 9.75 13.06 13.13
N TYR A 52 8.89 12.03 13.09
CA TYR A 52 8.17 11.67 11.86
C TYR A 52 7.02 12.63 11.58
N VAL A 53 6.32 13.06 12.64
CA VAL A 53 5.27 14.06 12.53
C VAL A 53 5.83 15.37 12.00
N ASP A 54 6.96 15.82 12.52
CA ASP A 54 7.62 17.05 12.09
C ASP A 54 8.09 16.95 10.63
N ALA A 55 8.62 15.81 10.22
CA ALA A 55 9.02 15.56 8.83
C ALA A 55 7.80 15.60 7.89
N MET A 56 6.70 14.93 8.27
CA MET A 56 5.47 14.93 7.49
C MET A 56 4.86 16.34 7.37
N ARG A 57 4.89 17.14 8.45
CA ARG A 57 4.43 18.54 8.42
C ARG A 57 5.29 19.43 7.54
N ALA A 58 6.62 19.31 7.66
CA ALA A 58 7.56 20.08 6.85
C ALA A 58 7.36 19.88 5.35
N GLU A 59 6.87 18.71 4.97
CA GLU A 59 6.62 18.34 3.57
C GLU A 59 5.14 18.46 3.16
N ASN A 60 4.28 19.02 4.03
CA ASN A 60 2.83 19.10 3.80
C ASN A 60 2.19 17.76 3.44
N ALA A 61 2.70 16.66 4.00
CA ALA A 61 2.18 15.34 3.73
C ALA A 61 0.72 15.20 4.17
N ARG A 62 0.00 14.36 3.43
CA ARG A 62 -1.36 13.92 3.77
C ARG A 62 -1.38 12.41 3.66
N ILE A 63 -1.36 11.73 4.81
CA ILE A 63 -1.21 10.27 4.88
C ILE A 63 -2.53 9.58 5.20
N PHE A 64 -2.68 8.34 4.73
CA PHE A 64 -3.57 7.37 5.33
C PHE A 64 -2.83 6.74 6.52
N LEU A 65 -3.41 6.79 7.70
CA LEU A 65 -2.83 6.25 8.92
C LEU A 65 -3.40 4.86 9.20
N ASP A 66 -2.55 3.84 9.11
CA ASP A 66 -2.80 2.52 9.65
C ASP A 66 -2.39 2.46 11.12
N SER A 67 -3.08 1.64 11.92
CA SER A 67 -2.77 1.47 13.34
C SER A 67 -1.40 0.82 13.60
N GLY A 68 -0.94 -0.02 12.69
CA GLY A 68 0.27 -0.84 12.84
C GLY A 68 0.08 -2.03 13.77
N ALA A 69 -1.17 -2.43 14.04
CA ALA A 69 -1.50 -3.53 14.96
C ALA A 69 -0.80 -4.83 14.59
N PHE A 70 -0.71 -5.18 13.30
CA PHE A 70 -0.02 -6.39 12.85
C PHE A 70 1.47 -6.38 13.21
N SER A 71 2.16 -5.28 12.97
CA SER A 71 3.58 -5.13 13.31
C SER A 71 3.79 -5.15 14.82
N ALA A 72 2.95 -4.45 15.58
CA ALA A 72 3.01 -4.42 17.04
C ALA A 72 2.77 -5.83 17.63
N TYR A 73 1.78 -6.56 17.12
CA TYR A 73 1.49 -7.93 17.52
C TYR A 73 2.70 -8.85 17.29
N THR A 74 3.31 -8.80 16.10
CA THR A 74 4.47 -9.61 15.74
C THR A 74 5.69 -9.32 16.65
N LEU A 75 5.82 -8.06 17.11
CA LEU A 75 6.89 -7.63 18.01
C LEU A 75 6.53 -7.75 19.49
N GLY A 76 5.35 -8.27 19.84
CA GLY A 76 4.87 -8.37 21.22
C GLY A 76 4.59 -7.03 21.90
N VAL A 77 4.38 -5.97 21.13
CA VAL A 77 4.07 -4.62 21.64
C VAL A 77 2.56 -4.46 21.77
N LYS A 78 2.11 -3.95 22.91
CA LYS A 78 0.71 -3.59 23.10
C LYS A 78 0.48 -2.14 22.70
N LEU A 79 -0.54 -1.90 21.89
CA LEU A 79 -0.98 -0.57 21.51
C LEU A 79 -2.21 -0.17 22.33
N SER A 80 -2.35 1.13 22.58
CA SER A 80 -3.46 1.70 23.35
C SER A 80 -4.42 2.46 22.41
N VAL A 81 -5.69 2.13 22.48
CA VAL A 81 -6.75 2.84 21.72
C VAL A 81 -6.75 4.33 22.06
N ARG A 82 -6.64 4.70 23.36
CA ARG A 82 -6.62 6.10 23.80
C ARG A 82 -5.42 6.88 23.25
N GLU A 83 -4.25 6.26 23.27
CA GLU A 83 -3.03 6.90 22.75
C GLU A 83 -3.14 7.10 21.23
N TYR A 84 -3.66 6.10 20.51
CA TYR A 84 -3.87 6.16 19.09
C TYR A 84 -4.87 7.25 18.69
N VAL A 85 -6.04 7.31 19.34
CA VAL A 85 -7.02 8.39 19.11
C VAL A 85 -6.42 9.75 19.49
N GLY A 86 -5.68 9.82 20.59
CA GLY A 86 -4.96 11.04 20.98
C GLY A 86 -3.96 11.50 19.93
N TYR A 87 -3.22 10.58 19.32
CA TYR A 87 -2.30 10.88 18.20
C TYR A 87 -3.06 11.40 16.99
N ILE A 88 -4.14 10.74 16.57
CA ILE A 88 -4.98 11.15 15.45
C ILE A 88 -5.48 12.58 15.64
N LYS A 89 -6.04 12.88 16.81
CA LYS A 89 -6.60 14.21 17.11
C LYS A 89 -5.54 15.32 17.12
N ARG A 90 -4.36 15.06 17.68
CA ARG A 90 -3.28 16.05 17.71
C ARG A 90 -2.63 16.32 16.37
N ASN A 91 -2.73 15.35 15.45
CA ASN A 91 -2.02 15.37 14.17
C ASN A 91 -2.99 15.28 12.98
N ALA A 92 -4.22 15.77 13.15
CA ALA A 92 -5.24 15.74 12.08
C ALA A 92 -4.79 16.49 10.82
N ASP A 93 -3.88 17.45 10.97
CA ASP A 93 -3.30 18.25 9.90
C ASP A 93 -2.44 17.44 8.91
N ILE A 94 -1.88 16.31 9.32
CA ILE A 94 -1.11 15.41 8.44
C ILE A 94 -1.94 14.23 7.93
N LEU A 95 -3.17 14.09 8.36
CA LEU A 95 -4.04 13.01 7.90
C LEU A 95 -4.81 13.40 6.65
N ARG A 96 -4.92 12.45 5.74
CA ARG A 96 -5.74 12.59 4.54
C ARG A 96 -7.22 12.60 4.91
N ASN A 97 -7.99 13.38 4.18
CA ASN A 97 -9.44 13.42 4.30
C ASN A 97 -10.04 13.14 2.92
N GLU A 98 -10.96 12.20 2.85
CA GLU A 98 -11.69 11.82 1.63
C GLU A 98 -13.18 12.06 1.83
N ASP A 99 -13.67 13.16 1.28
CA ASP A 99 -15.09 13.56 1.36
C ASP A 99 -15.61 13.67 2.82
N GLY A 100 -14.80 14.23 3.71
CA GLY A 100 -15.14 14.39 5.13
C GLY A 100 -14.72 13.23 6.02
N VAL A 101 -14.25 12.11 5.45
CA VAL A 101 -13.76 10.95 6.21
C VAL A 101 -12.26 11.05 6.42
N VAL A 102 -11.82 11.12 7.66
CA VAL A 102 -10.39 11.09 8.02
C VAL A 102 -9.86 9.69 7.82
N MET A 103 -8.78 9.59 7.04
CA MET A 103 -8.17 8.33 6.65
C MET A 103 -7.29 7.77 7.78
N ALA A 104 -7.92 7.13 8.76
CA ALA A 104 -7.24 6.35 9.78
C ALA A 104 -8.03 5.06 10.07
N SER A 105 -7.35 3.92 10.05
CA SER A 105 -7.97 2.62 10.32
C SER A 105 -8.24 2.40 11.80
N VAL A 106 -9.15 1.48 12.10
CA VAL A 106 -9.35 0.99 13.46
C VAL A 106 -8.06 0.36 14.01
N LEU A 107 -7.90 0.34 15.32
CA LEU A 107 -6.85 -0.46 15.97
C LEU A 107 -7.30 -1.92 15.99
N ASP A 108 -6.74 -2.73 15.08
CA ASP A 108 -7.12 -4.13 14.93
C ASP A 108 -6.75 -5.00 16.15
N GLY A 109 -7.64 -5.91 16.50
CA GLY A 109 -7.34 -7.08 17.33
C GLY A 109 -6.90 -8.23 16.43
N ILE A 110 -5.58 -8.37 16.22
CA ILE A 110 -5.05 -9.37 15.27
C ILE A 110 -5.46 -10.78 15.67
N GLY A 111 -6.24 -11.45 14.81
CA GLY A 111 -6.81 -12.77 15.07
C GLY A 111 -8.01 -12.77 16.04
N ASP A 112 -8.48 -11.61 16.49
CA ASP A 112 -9.62 -11.45 17.37
C ASP A 112 -10.60 -10.38 16.82
N PRO A 113 -11.58 -10.79 15.98
CA PRO A 113 -12.58 -9.88 15.42
C PRO A 113 -13.39 -9.14 16.48
N LEU A 114 -13.65 -9.79 17.61
CA LEU A 114 -14.40 -9.16 18.71
C LEU A 114 -13.58 -8.04 19.37
N GLN A 115 -12.28 -8.21 19.47
CA GLN A 115 -11.41 -7.12 19.96
C GLN A 115 -11.36 -5.96 18.96
N THR A 116 -11.26 -6.23 17.65
CA THR A 116 -11.36 -5.20 16.61
C THR A 116 -12.66 -4.42 16.75
N TRP A 117 -13.78 -5.13 16.93
CA TRP A 117 -15.09 -4.51 17.13
C TRP A 117 -15.15 -3.64 18.40
N ARG A 118 -14.61 -4.12 19.52
CA ARG A 118 -14.55 -3.35 20.77
C ARG A 118 -13.70 -2.10 20.62
N ASN A 119 -12.56 -2.22 19.94
CA ASN A 119 -11.69 -1.07 19.65
C ASN A 119 -12.39 -0.04 18.75
N GLN A 120 -13.17 -0.49 17.77
CA GLN A 120 -14.00 0.39 16.92
C GLN A 120 -14.94 1.23 17.77
N LEU A 121 -15.70 0.59 18.67
CA LEU A 121 -16.64 1.28 19.54
C LEU A 121 -15.93 2.22 20.52
N GLU A 122 -14.82 1.80 21.12
CA GLU A 122 -14.04 2.65 22.04
C GLU A 122 -13.47 3.88 21.31
N MET A 123 -12.98 3.74 20.07
CA MET A 123 -12.52 4.87 19.27
C MET A 123 -13.66 5.86 18.99
N GLU A 124 -14.85 5.36 18.69
CA GLU A 124 -16.03 6.19 18.45
C GLU A 124 -16.51 6.90 19.73
N GLU A 125 -16.52 6.22 20.88
CA GLU A 125 -16.80 6.81 22.20
C GLU A 125 -15.79 7.91 22.56
N LEU A 126 -14.53 7.73 22.17
CA LEU A 126 -13.50 8.73 22.31
C LEU A 126 -13.63 9.88 21.28
N GLY A 127 -14.67 9.87 20.44
CA GLY A 127 -15.00 10.94 19.48
C GLY A 127 -14.15 10.93 18.22
N PHE A 128 -13.70 9.77 17.79
CA PHE A 128 -13.08 9.56 16.48
C PHE A 128 -13.68 8.32 15.82
N ARG A 129 -14.24 8.47 14.62
CA ARG A 129 -14.81 7.38 13.84
C ARG A 129 -13.79 6.85 12.84
N PRO A 130 -13.10 5.72 13.15
CA PRO A 130 -12.09 5.16 12.27
C PRO A 130 -12.71 4.41 11.09
N LEU A 131 -11.93 4.13 10.07
CA LEU A 131 -12.29 3.19 9.01
C LEU A 131 -12.29 1.79 9.62
N PRO A 132 -13.44 1.07 9.63
CA PRO A 132 -13.49 -0.28 10.15
C PRO A 132 -12.73 -1.23 9.23
N CYS A 133 -12.13 -2.26 9.79
CA CYS A 133 -11.40 -3.29 9.05
C CYS A 133 -12.10 -4.63 9.16
N PHE A 134 -12.29 -5.29 8.02
CA PHE A 134 -12.78 -6.66 7.93
C PHE A 134 -11.69 -7.56 7.36
N HIS A 135 -11.36 -8.65 8.06
CA HIS A 135 -10.29 -9.54 7.65
C HIS A 135 -10.81 -10.83 7.03
N ALA A 136 -10.02 -11.38 6.12
CA ALA A 136 -10.33 -12.67 5.52
C ALA A 136 -10.46 -13.76 6.60
N GLY A 137 -11.60 -14.47 6.58
CA GLY A 137 -11.91 -15.54 7.52
C GLY A 137 -12.75 -15.12 8.73
N GLU A 138 -13.07 -13.85 8.89
CA GLU A 138 -13.98 -13.36 9.93
C GLU A 138 -15.46 -13.68 9.59
N ASP A 139 -16.32 -13.59 10.62
CA ASP A 139 -17.78 -13.72 10.44
C ASP A 139 -18.31 -12.58 9.56
N GLU A 140 -18.93 -12.93 8.45
CA GLU A 140 -19.43 -11.97 7.45
C GLU A 140 -20.47 -10.99 8.00
N ARG A 141 -21.06 -11.25 9.18
CA ARG A 141 -21.94 -10.29 9.86
C ARG A 141 -21.27 -8.98 10.21
N TYR A 142 -19.95 -8.99 10.48
CA TYR A 142 -19.17 -7.76 10.68
C TYR A 142 -19.09 -6.95 9.38
N LEU A 143 -18.77 -7.60 8.26
CA LEU A 143 -18.77 -6.92 6.96
C LEU A 143 -20.11 -6.33 6.60
N GLU A 144 -21.19 -7.10 6.80
CA GLU A 144 -22.57 -6.62 6.55
C GLU A 144 -22.90 -5.39 7.39
N HIS A 145 -22.51 -5.39 8.67
CA HIS A 145 -22.64 -4.23 9.54
C HIS A 145 -21.86 -3.03 9.05
N TYR A 146 -20.60 -3.23 8.67
CA TYR A 146 -19.73 -2.13 8.17
C TYR A 146 -20.28 -1.52 6.88
N VAL A 147 -20.69 -2.34 5.93
CA VAL A 147 -21.31 -1.87 4.67
C VAL A 147 -22.58 -1.05 4.89
N ARG A 148 -23.36 -1.35 5.92
CA ARG A 148 -24.60 -0.61 6.22
C ARG A 148 -24.38 0.71 6.95
N ASN A 149 -23.31 0.81 7.74
CA ASN A 149 -23.14 1.91 8.69
C ASN A 149 -21.98 2.84 8.38
N TYR A 150 -21.09 2.51 7.43
CA TYR A 150 -19.94 3.31 7.08
C TYR A 150 -19.91 3.60 5.59
N GLU A 151 -19.31 4.74 5.23
CA GLU A 151 -19.15 5.15 3.83
C GLU A 151 -17.83 4.63 3.22
N TYR A 152 -16.89 4.28 4.07
CA TYR A 152 -15.58 3.80 3.70
C TYR A 152 -15.09 2.73 4.68
N ILE A 153 -14.69 1.58 4.16
CA ILE A 153 -14.19 0.44 4.96
C ILE A 153 -12.86 -0.06 4.41
N THR A 154 -12.18 -0.87 5.18
CA THR A 154 -10.95 -1.54 4.77
C THR A 154 -11.10 -3.06 4.80
N LEU A 155 -10.40 -3.75 3.88
CA LEU A 155 -10.27 -5.20 3.88
C LEU A 155 -8.83 -5.57 4.19
N GLY A 156 -8.63 -6.47 5.15
CA GLY A 156 -7.32 -6.94 5.61
C GLY A 156 -7.21 -8.47 5.60
N GLY A 157 -6.09 -8.99 6.16
CA GLY A 157 -5.86 -10.44 6.26
C GLY A 157 -5.56 -11.13 4.93
N MET A 158 -5.18 -10.39 3.90
CA MET A 158 -4.96 -10.89 2.54
C MET A 158 -3.50 -11.25 2.24
N VAL A 159 -2.57 -10.75 3.02
CA VAL A 159 -1.13 -10.98 2.82
C VAL A 159 -0.79 -12.44 3.08
N GLY A 160 0.03 -13.04 2.19
CA GLY A 160 0.42 -14.45 2.28
C GLY A 160 -0.56 -15.43 1.66
N THR A 161 -1.72 -14.97 1.19
CA THR A 161 -2.70 -15.79 0.47
C THR A 161 -2.34 -15.84 -1.02
N SER A 162 -2.45 -17.03 -1.65
CA SER A 162 -2.23 -17.15 -3.10
C SER A 162 -3.25 -16.32 -3.88
N THR A 163 -2.85 -15.77 -5.03
CA THR A 163 -3.73 -14.97 -5.89
C THR A 163 -5.05 -15.69 -6.21
N LYS A 164 -4.99 -17.01 -6.43
CA LYS A 164 -6.19 -17.81 -6.72
C LYS A 164 -7.16 -17.86 -5.53
N GLN A 165 -6.66 -18.15 -4.34
CA GLN A 165 -7.49 -18.19 -3.12
C GLN A 165 -8.05 -16.80 -2.79
N LEU A 166 -7.23 -15.78 -2.95
CA LEU A 166 -7.64 -14.39 -2.75
C LEU A 166 -8.75 -13.97 -3.73
N THR A 167 -8.63 -14.37 -5.01
CA THR A 167 -9.67 -14.10 -6.01
C THR A 167 -11.00 -14.74 -5.64
N ILE A 168 -11.01 -16.02 -5.21
CA ILE A 168 -12.24 -16.73 -4.79
C ILE A 168 -12.91 -15.99 -3.62
N TRP A 169 -12.14 -15.59 -2.62
CA TRP A 169 -12.66 -14.88 -1.45
C TRP A 169 -13.19 -13.49 -1.83
N LEU A 170 -12.42 -12.71 -2.60
CA LEU A 170 -12.81 -11.39 -3.05
C LEU A 170 -14.03 -11.42 -3.97
N ASP A 171 -14.14 -12.39 -4.89
CA ASP A 171 -15.33 -12.55 -5.73
C ASP A 171 -16.58 -12.72 -4.85
N ARG A 172 -16.50 -13.53 -3.79
CA ARG A 172 -17.60 -13.72 -2.84
C ARG A 172 -17.93 -12.42 -2.09
N MET A 173 -16.92 -11.70 -1.57
CA MET A 173 -17.13 -10.47 -0.80
C MET A 173 -17.72 -9.36 -1.69
N TRP A 174 -17.15 -9.16 -2.87
CA TRP A 174 -17.62 -8.14 -3.80
C TRP A 174 -19.04 -8.44 -4.30
N ASN A 175 -19.31 -9.65 -4.77
CA ASN A 175 -20.64 -10.01 -5.29
C ASN A 175 -21.74 -9.93 -4.23
N ARG A 176 -21.47 -10.38 -3.03
CA ARG A 176 -22.49 -10.50 -2.00
C ARG A 176 -22.73 -9.20 -1.24
N TYR A 177 -21.68 -8.43 -0.96
CA TYR A 177 -21.76 -7.30 -0.02
C TYR A 177 -21.41 -5.95 -0.62
N LEU A 178 -20.39 -5.87 -1.47
CA LEU A 178 -19.71 -4.62 -1.78
C LEU A 178 -20.19 -3.92 -3.05
N VAL A 179 -20.86 -4.63 -3.96
CA VAL A 179 -21.49 -4.03 -5.16
C VAL A 179 -23.01 -4.17 -5.16
N ASP A 180 -23.66 -3.30 -5.91
CA ASP A 180 -25.08 -3.39 -6.21
C ASP A 180 -25.35 -4.38 -7.36
N GLY A 181 -26.63 -4.54 -7.73
CA GLY A 181 -27.06 -5.43 -8.84
C GLY A 181 -26.51 -5.04 -10.23
N SER A 182 -25.95 -3.85 -10.36
CA SER A 182 -25.33 -3.34 -11.60
C SER A 182 -23.80 -3.41 -11.55
N GLY A 183 -23.21 -3.94 -10.46
CA GLY A 183 -21.74 -4.02 -10.28
C GLY A 183 -21.09 -2.74 -9.79
N ASN A 184 -21.84 -1.72 -9.38
CA ASN A 184 -21.29 -0.50 -8.83
C ASN A 184 -20.98 -0.67 -7.34
N PRO A 185 -19.85 -0.12 -6.83
CA PRO A 185 -19.55 -0.15 -5.40
C PRO A 185 -20.64 0.55 -4.59
N LYS A 186 -21.11 -0.11 -3.53
CA LYS A 186 -22.05 0.48 -2.56
C LYS A 186 -21.37 1.48 -1.63
N ILE A 187 -20.09 1.27 -1.37
CA ILE A 187 -19.25 2.05 -0.47
C ILE A 187 -17.83 2.13 -1.00
N LYS A 188 -17.01 3.03 -0.44
CA LYS A 188 -15.57 3.04 -0.69
C LYS A 188 -14.91 1.85 0.01
N VAL A 189 -14.00 1.18 -0.67
CA VAL A 189 -13.26 0.02 -0.12
C VAL A 189 -11.77 0.21 -0.33
N HIS A 190 -10.99 0.10 0.74
CA HIS A 190 -9.54 0.00 0.70
C HIS A 190 -9.09 -1.44 0.87
N GLY A 191 -8.13 -1.90 0.08
CA GLY A 191 -7.53 -3.22 0.21
C GLY A 191 -6.12 -3.13 0.78
N PHE A 192 -5.92 -3.60 2.03
CA PHE A 192 -4.59 -3.63 2.63
C PHE A 192 -3.69 -4.67 1.99
N GLY A 193 -2.46 -4.27 1.64
CA GLY A 193 -1.43 -5.15 1.12
C GLY A 193 -1.69 -5.72 -0.28
N ILE A 194 -2.52 -5.09 -1.08
CA ILE A 194 -2.82 -5.51 -2.46
C ILE A 194 -1.71 -5.05 -3.39
N THR A 195 -0.91 -5.99 -3.90
CA THR A 195 0.21 -5.73 -4.80
C THR A 195 0.00 -6.22 -6.23
N ALA A 196 -0.86 -7.22 -6.39
CA ALA A 196 -1.07 -7.88 -7.67
C ALA A 196 -1.96 -7.03 -8.60
N ILE A 197 -1.40 -6.56 -9.71
CA ILE A 197 -2.14 -5.79 -10.71
C ILE A 197 -3.43 -6.48 -11.15
N PRO A 198 -3.49 -7.80 -11.42
CA PRO A 198 -4.74 -8.48 -11.78
C PRO A 198 -5.84 -8.34 -10.71
N ILE A 199 -5.48 -8.32 -9.42
CA ILE A 199 -6.43 -8.11 -8.32
C ILE A 199 -6.88 -6.64 -8.26
N MET A 200 -5.95 -5.71 -8.46
CA MET A 200 -6.28 -4.28 -8.53
C MET A 200 -7.25 -3.99 -9.67
N GLU A 201 -7.09 -4.67 -10.79
CA GLU A 201 -7.89 -4.47 -12.01
C GLU A 201 -9.24 -5.16 -11.98
N ARG A 202 -9.35 -6.27 -11.23
CA ARG A 202 -10.54 -7.10 -11.21
C ARG A 202 -11.68 -6.46 -10.45
N TYR A 203 -11.37 -5.75 -9.36
CA TYR A 203 -12.38 -5.20 -8.45
C TYR A 203 -12.41 -3.68 -8.46
N PRO A 204 -13.56 -3.06 -8.18
CA PRO A 204 -13.72 -1.61 -8.18
C PRO A 204 -13.24 -0.98 -6.86
N TRP A 205 -12.00 -1.27 -6.46
CA TRP A 205 -11.37 -0.66 -5.31
C TRP A 205 -11.41 0.87 -5.37
N PHE A 206 -11.68 1.52 -4.25
CA PHE A 206 -11.44 2.95 -4.11
C PHE A 206 -9.94 3.21 -3.95
N SER A 207 -9.28 2.42 -3.09
CA SER A 207 -7.84 2.46 -2.93
C SER A 207 -7.25 1.12 -2.50
N VAL A 208 -5.95 0.98 -2.68
CA VAL A 208 -5.12 -0.14 -2.20
C VAL A 208 -3.78 0.37 -1.71
N ASP A 209 -3.04 -0.43 -0.94
CA ASP A 209 -1.67 -0.12 -0.55
C ASP A 209 -0.73 -1.31 -0.69
N SER A 210 0.54 -1.02 -0.66
CA SER A 210 1.57 -2.04 -0.50
C SER A 210 2.92 -1.46 -0.07
N SER A 211 3.67 -2.25 0.70
CA SER A 211 5.08 -2.04 1.02
C SER A 211 6.04 -2.87 0.15
N SER A 212 5.55 -3.54 -0.89
CA SER A 212 6.38 -4.43 -1.71
C SER A 212 7.53 -3.71 -2.42
N TRP A 213 7.44 -2.41 -2.64
CA TRP A 213 8.53 -1.59 -3.18
C TRP A 213 9.81 -1.66 -2.32
N ILE A 214 9.64 -1.70 -0.97
CA ILE A 214 10.77 -1.82 -0.02
C ILE A 214 11.36 -3.22 -0.09
N GLN A 215 10.50 -4.24 -0.04
CA GLN A 215 10.93 -5.63 -0.05
C GLN A 215 11.65 -5.96 -1.36
N THR A 216 11.09 -5.54 -2.50
CA THR A 216 11.74 -5.70 -3.81
C THR A 216 13.12 -5.07 -3.82
N ALA A 217 13.27 -3.83 -3.32
CA ALA A 217 14.58 -3.17 -3.24
C ALA A 217 15.54 -3.89 -2.30
N ALA A 218 15.07 -4.39 -1.15
CA ALA A 218 15.87 -5.10 -0.16
C ALA A 218 16.40 -6.43 -0.70
N PHE A 219 15.58 -7.15 -1.48
CA PHE A 219 15.99 -8.38 -2.17
C PHE A 219 16.77 -8.14 -3.47
N GLY A 220 17.15 -6.89 -3.75
CA GLY A 220 18.00 -6.55 -4.89
C GLY A 220 17.25 -6.35 -6.20
N GLY A 221 15.94 -6.16 -6.15
CA GLY A 221 15.08 -5.97 -7.32
C GLY A 221 14.61 -4.54 -7.53
N ILE A 222 14.19 -4.29 -8.76
CA ILE A 222 13.39 -3.12 -9.15
C ILE A 222 12.02 -3.58 -9.62
N MET A 223 11.01 -2.73 -9.43
CA MET A 223 9.68 -2.92 -10.00
C MET A 223 9.66 -2.23 -11.36
N THR A 224 9.10 -2.88 -12.37
CA THR A 224 8.92 -2.23 -13.66
C THR A 224 7.43 -2.22 -14.02
N PRO A 225 6.91 -1.12 -14.55
CA PRO A 225 5.49 -1.04 -14.92
C PRO A 225 5.10 -2.04 -16.01
N GLN A 226 6.05 -2.48 -16.83
CA GLN A 226 5.82 -3.31 -18.01
C GLN A 226 6.05 -4.80 -17.76
N TRP A 227 7.09 -5.13 -16.99
CA TRP A 227 7.55 -6.53 -16.84
C TRP A 227 7.46 -7.04 -15.40
N GLY A 228 6.98 -6.20 -14.46
CA GLY A 228 6.94 -6.56 -13.04
C GLY A 228 8.32 -6.49 -12.37
N PRO A 229 8.54 -7.21 -11.26
CA PRO A 229 9.80 -7.15 -10.53
C PRO A 229 10.93 -7.88 -11.27
N ILE A 230 12.10 -7.21 -11.36
CA ILE A 230 13.32 -7.74 -11.97
C ILE A 230 14.46 -7.59 -10.96
N SER A 231 15.23 -8.66 -10.73
CA SER A 231 16.44 -8.59 -9.92
C SER A 231 17.56 -7.90 -10.68
N VAL A 232 18.22 -6.94 -10.03
CA VAL A 232 19.30 -6.14 -10.63
C VAL A 232 20.57 -6.08 -9.76
N SER A 233 20.45 -6.37 -8.46
CA SER A 233 21.58 -6.22 -7.53
C SER A 233 22.66 -7.25 -7.77
N GLU A 234 23.91 -6.79 -7.83
CA GLU A 234 25.09 -7.67 -7.93
C GLU A 234 25.17 -8.70 -6.79
N LYS A 235 24.54 -8.40 -5.65
CA LYS A 235 24.50 -9.28 -4.46
C LYS A 235 23.28 -10.18 -4.42
N SER A 236 22.37 -10.09 -5.40
CA SER A 236 21.18 -10.93 -5.42
C SER A 236 21.54 -12.39 -5.72
N PRO A 237 21.03 -13.35 -4.92
CA PRO A 237 21.20 -14.79 -5.24
C PRO A 237 20.66 -15.17 -6.62
N SER A 238 19.61 -14.50 -7.08
CA SER A 238 18.99 -14.74 -8.39
C SER A 238 19.90 -14.42 -9.59
N ARG A 239 21.07 -13.79 -9.35
CA ARG A 239 22.08 -13.57 -10.40
C ARG A 239 22.56 -14.88 -11.05
N HIS A 240 22.44 -15.97 -10.32
CA HIS A 240 22.83 -17.30 -10.79
C HIS A 240 21.65 -18.09 -11.38
N ASP A 241 20.44 -17.55 -11.35
CA ASP A 241 19.22 -18.19 -11.84
C ASP A 241 18.86 -17.64 -13.22
N ALA A 242 18.81 -18.53 -14.21
CA ALA A 242 18.48 -18.13 -15.59
C ALA A 242 17.13 -17.40 -15.66
N GLY A 243 17.14 -16.22 -16.29
CA GLY A 243 15.93 -15.43 -16.55
C GLY A 243 15.35 -14.65 -15.36
N GLN A 244 15.94 -14.74 -14.17
CA GLN A 244 15.44 -14.03 -12.99
C GLN A 244 16.22 -12.75 -12.64
N HIS A 245 17.37 -12.56 -13.25
CA HIS A 245 18.22 -11.41 -13.03
C HIS A 245 18.52 -10.70 -14.35
N ALA A 246 18.54 -9.37 -14.35
CA ALA A 246 18.74 -8.57 -15.55
C ALA A 246 20.00 -8.97 -16.34
N CYS A 247 21.08 -9.36 -15.66
CA CYS A 247 22.32 -9.79 -16.34
C CYS A 247 22.18 -11.14 -17.10
N ASN A 248 21.14 -11.91 -16.85
CA ASN A 248 20.89 -13.21 -17.49
C ASN A 248 19.85 -13.12 -18.62
N LEU A 249 19.30 -11.95 -18.85
CA LEU A 249 18.38 -11.69 -19.96
C LEU A 249 19.16 -11.62 -21.29
N THR A 250 18.44 -11.73 -22.39
CA THR A 250 19.05 -11.54 -23.72
C THR A 250 19.58 -10.11 -23.89
N PRO A 251 20.57 -9.86 -24.75
CA PRO A 251 21.08 -8.51 -24.98
C PRO A 251 19.98 -7.49 -25.40
N ILE A 252 18.97 -7.95 -26.12
CA ILE A 252 17.83 -7.09 -26.51
C ILE A 252 17.00 -6.69 -25.28
N GLU A 253 16.67 -7.64 -24.42
CA GLU A 253 15.92 -7.37 -23.19
C GLU A 253 16.69 -6.50 -22.22
N GLN A 254 17.99 -6.73 -22.09
CA GLN A 254 18.88 -5.86 -21.29
C GLN A 254 18.86 -4.42 -21.81
N GLN A 255 18.99 -4.24 -23.14
CA GLN A 255 18.96 -2.91 -23.74
C GLN A 255 17.62 -2.20 -23.50
N GLN A 256 16.50 -2.92 -23.60
CA GLN A 256 15.17 -2.35 -23.29
C GLN A 256 15.08 -1.86 -21.84
N ILE A 257 15.69 -2.60 -20.89
CA ILE A 257 15.73 -2.16 -19.49
C ILE A 257 16.59 -0.91 -19.36
N PHE A 258 17.79 -0.88 -19.98
CA PHE A 258 18.68 0.27 -19.90
C PHE A 258 18.04 1.52 -20.52
N ASP A 259 17.42 1.39 -21.70
CA ASP A 259 16.73 2.50 -22.36
C ASP A 259 15.60 3.05 -21.50
N MET A 260 14.83 2.16 -20.86
CA MET A 260 13.78 2.55 -19.94
C MET A 260 14.35 3.29 -18.73
N LEU A 261 15.42 2.80 -18.10
CA LEU A 261 16.06 3.44 -16.95
C LEU A 261 16.61 4.82 -17.33
N ASP A 262 17.32 4.91 -18.43
CA ASP A 262 17.91 6.16 -18.94
C ASP A 262 16.82 7.19 -19.25
N SER A 263 15.70 6.75 -19.84
CA SER A 263 14.57 7.64 -20.17
C SER A 263 13.96 8.32 -18.95
N VAL A 264 14.05 7.70 -17.77
CA VAL A 264 13.56 8.25 -16.50
C VAL A 264 14.66 8.83 -15.60
N GLY A 265 15.94 8.70 -16.01
CA GLY A 265 17.09 9.31 -15.33
C GLY A 265 17.68 8.48 -14.19
N PHE A 266 17.44 7.16 -14.20
CA PHE A 266 18.15 6.20 -13.34
C PHE A 266 19.19 5.43 -14.14
N SER A 267 20.25 4.97 -13.49
CA SER A 267 21.26 4.13 -14.15
C SER A 267 21.27 2.71 -13.59
N TYR A 268 21.45 1.72 -14.47
CA TYR A 268 21.55 0.32 -14.07
C TYR A 268 22.70 0.09 -13.07
N GLU A 269 23.85 0.71 -13.27
CA GLU A 269 25.00 0.60 -12.37
C GLU A 269 24.65 0.99 -10.93
N ARG A 270 23.94 2.10 -10.75
CA ARG A 270 23.52 2.52 -9.42
C ARG A 270 22.45 1.60 -8.83
N LEU A 271 21.48 1.18 -9.64
CA LEU A 271 20.45 0.23 -9.18
C LEU A 271 21.05 -1.13 -8.80
N SER A 272 22.13 -1.56 -9.45
CA SER A 272 22.79 -2.83 -9.12
C SER A 272 23.60 -2.77 -7.81
N THR A 273 24.07 -1.61 -7.40
CA THR A 273 24.99 -1.44 -6.26
C THR A 273 24.38 -0.70 -5.08
N VAL A 274 23.47 0.28 -5.30
CA VAL A 274 22.94 1.18 -4.28
C VAL A 274 21.48 0.82 -3.94
N TYR A 275 21.25 0.39 -2.70
CA TYR A 275 19.92 0.04 -2.23
C TYR A 275 18.93 1.22 -2.29
N GLU A 276 19.38 2.40 -1.86
CA GLU A 276 18.57 3.61 -1.82
C GLU A 276 18.10 4.03 -3.23
N SER A 277 18.94 3.85 -4.23
CA SER A 277 18.57 4.10 -5.64
C SER A 277 17.47 3.13 -6.10
N ARG A 278 17.56 1.83 -5.75
CA ARG A 278 16.49 0.87 -6.02
C ARG A 278 15.17 1.23 -5.34
N ALA A 279 15.23 1.61 -4.06
CA ALA A 279 14.06 2.04 -3.30
C ALA A 279 13.40 3.27 -3.92
N ALA A 280 14.21 4.26 -4.33
CA ALA A 280 13.74 5.45 -5.01
C ALA A 280 13.05 5.12 -6.35
N PHE A 281 13.66 4.28 -7.15
CA PHE A 281 13.08 3.82 -8.41
C PHE A 281 11.75 3.09 -8.19
N ASN A 282 11.68 2.21 -7.19
CA ASN A 282 10.46 1.47 -6.89
C ASN A 282 9.32 2.38 -6.41
N ILE A 283 9.61 3.44 -5.63
CA ILE A 283 8.61 4.45 -5.28
C ILE A 283 8.14 5.20 -6.54
N TRP A 284 9.06 5.57 -7.42
CA TRP A 284 8.71 6.19 -8.70
C TRP A 284 7.73 5.29 -9.49
N CYS A 285 7.98 3.98 -9.54
CA CYS A 285 7.07 3.04 -10.19
C CYS A 285 5.68 3.02 -9.54
N TYR A 286 5.59 3.17 -8.20
CA TYR A 286 4.30 3.30 -7.52
C TYR A 286 3.56 4.58 -7.91
N GLY A 287 4.27 5.69 -8.08
CA GLY A 287 3.69 6.93 -8.61
C GLY A 287 3.13 6.77 -10.01
N VAL A 288 3.89 6.09 -10.90
CA VAL A 288 3.42 5.75 -12.24
C VAL A 288 2.20 4.84 -12.20
N LEU A 289 2.24 3.77 -11.39
CA LEU A 289 1.12 2.85 -11.23
C LEU A 289 -0.13 3.56 -10.70
N ASN A 290 0.02 4.44 -9.70
CA ASN A 290 -1.09 5.24 -9.17
C ASN A 290 -1.73 6.10 -10.28
N THR A 291 -0.91 6.78 -11.09
CA THR A 291 -1.39 7.59 -12.23
C THR A 291 -2.14 6.74 -13.26
N MET A 292 -1.58 5.59 -13.62
CA MET A 292 -2.21 4.65 -14.55
C MET A 292 -3.56 4.17 -14.03
N MET A 293 -3.65 3.83 -12.75
CA MET A 293 -4.89 3.32 -12.15
C MET A 293 -5.95 4.41 -11.98
N GLN A 294 -5.56 5.68 -11.83
CA GLN A 294 -6.50 6.80 -11.82
C GLN A 294 -7.06 7.11 -13.21
N GLN A 295 -6.25 6.99 -14.25
CA GLN A 295 -6.65 7.26 -15.64
C GLN A 295 -7.49 6.14 -16.25
N ARG A 296 -7.49 4.96 -15.63
CA ARG A 296 -8.32 3.86 -16.14
C ARG A 296 -9.79 4.21 -16.09
N LYS A 297 -10.48 3.96 -17.22
CA LYS A 297 -11.95 3.94 -17.24
C LYS A 297 -12.41 2.94 -16.18
N LYS A 298 -13.33 3.35 -15.30
CA LYS A 298 -14.01 2.42 -14.39
C LYS A 298 -14.54 1.26 -15.23
N LYS A 299 -13.93 0.09 -15.09
CA LYS A 299 -14.53 -1.13 -15.63
C LYS A 299 -15.74 -1.41 -14.76
N GLU A 300 -16.88 -1.59 -15.37
CA GLU A 300 -18.01 -2.22 -14.70
C GLU A 300 -17.52 -3.56 -14.19
N TYR A 301 -17.73 -3.82 -12.90
CA TYR A 301 -17.45 -5.12 -12.33
C TYR A 301 -18.46 -6.09 -12.95
N ASN A 302 -18.01 -6.84 -13.96
CA ASN A 302 -18.83 -7.86 -14.55
C ASN A 302 -19.04 -8.96 -13.52
N HIS A 303 -20.29 -9.09 -13.08
CA HIS A 303 -20.80 -10.28 -12.44
C HIS A 303 -20.70 -11.46 -13.42
N MET A 304 -19.49 -11.95 -13.68
CA MET A 304 -19.38 -13.30 -14.18
C MET A 304 -19.75 -14.19 -12.99
N VAL A 305 -21.02 -14.47 -12.84
CA VAL A 305 -21.48 -15.69 -12.25
C VAL A 305 -20.80 -16.80 -13.03
N GLN A 306 -19.62 -17.21 -12.58
CA GLN A 306 -19.22 -18.55 -12.86
C GLN A 306 -20.18 -19.40 -12.04
N GLU A 307 -21.24 -19.84 -12.66
CA GLU A 307 -21.87 -21.11 -12.31
C GLU A 307 -20.74 -22.13 -12.45
N LEU A 308 -20.04 -22.36 -11.34
CA LEU A 308 -19.17 -23.48 -11.19
C LEU A 308 -20.08 -24.67 -10.92
N PHE A 309 -20.14 -25.55 -11.92
CA PHE A 309 -20.69 -26.90 -11.88
C PHE A 309 -20.35 -27.68 -10.63
#